data_cd050bc5414e9b93aedabd7ec58362ef
#
_entry.id   cd050bc5414e9b93aedabd7ec58362ef
#
_cell.length_a   1.000
_cell.length_b   1.000
_cell.length_c   1.000
_cell.angle_alpha   90.00
_cell.angle_beta   90.00
_cell.angle_gamma   90.00
#
_symmetry.space_group_name_H-M   'P 1'
#
loop_
_entity.id
_entity.type
_entity.pdbx_description
1 polymer ?
#
loop_
_entity_poly.entity_id
_entity_poly.type
_entity_poly.pdbx_seq_one_letter_code
_entity_poly.pdbx_strand_id
1 'polypeptide(L)'
;VKELLKKFIFLFDFTENPDGDVANTRALANGIDPNRDTSYQANPETRIVAGLINKWNPIALYDIHGFVKDFLIEPATPPHDPNFEYDLLSKNMLENAHHMGRAGVANSKYDHYIIPKLDWGDGWDDSFSGYTGVYAMYHGILGHTVEIPEGNQESYKAGYHAVLGGISYLSQDPNKLMEMRLNFYLRGINKVEDPKAEN
;
A
#
# COMPACT_ATOMS: atom_id res chain seq x y z
N VAL A 1 -3.99 -16.12 -15.15
CA VAL A 1 -3.40 -14.85 -15.69
C VAL A 1 -4.30 -14.27 -16.77
N LYS A 2 -4.63 -14.99 -17.87
CA LYS A 2 -5.44 -14.44 -18.98
C LYS A 2 -6.78 -13.82 -18.54
N GLU A 3 -7.48 -14.42 -17.59
CA GLU A 3 -8.76 -13.90 -17.08
C GLU A 3 -8.57 -12.64 -16.22
N LEU A 4 -7.47 -12.54 -15.48
CA LEU A 4 -7.13 -11.33 -14.72
C LEU A 4 -6.78 -10.16 -15.66
N LEU A 5 -6.05 -10.43 -16.75
CA LEU A 5 -5.71 -9.41 -17.75
C LEU A 5 -6.91 -8.86 -18.53
N LYS A 6 -8.07 -9.53 -18.47
CA LYS A 6 -9.32 -8.99 -19.00
C LYS A 6 -9.97 -7.97 -18.06
N LYS A 7 -9.60 -8.00 -16.77
CA LYS A 7 -10.22 -7.18 -15.72
C LYS A 7 -9.31 -6.07 -15.22
N PHE A 8 -7.99 -6.28 -15.27
CA PHE A 8 -7.00 -5.41 -14.67
C PHE A 8 -5.88 -5.03 -15.63
N ILE A 9 -5.38 -3.84 -15.45
CA ILE A 9 -4.08 -3.38 -15.95
C ILE A 9 -3.12 -3.46 -14.75
N PHE A 10 -1.99 -4.11 -14.94
CA PHE A 10 -0.94 -4.20 -13.93
C PHE A 10 0.20 -3.25 -14.30
N LEU A 11 0.61 -2.46 -13.34
CA LEU A 11 1.78 -1.61 -13.44
C LEU A 11 2.84 -2.18 -12.49
N PHE A 12 4.08 -2.23 -12.96
CA PHE A 12 5.21 -2.71 -12.17
C PHE A 12 6.28 -1.62 -12.17
N ASP A 13 6.65 -1.18 -10.98
CA ASP A 13 7.86 -0.45 -10.71
C ASP A 13 8.83 -1.41 -10.02
N PHE A 14 9.93 -1.75 -10.67
CA PHE A 14 10.82 -2.79 -10.16
C PHE A 14 11.85 -2.24 -9.17
N THR A 15 12.21 -0.98 -9.28
CA THR A 15 13.24 -0.36 -8.44
C THR A 15 13.06 1.15 -8.44
N GLU A 16 12.51 1.68 -7.37
CA GLU A 16 12.36 3.13 -7.20
C GLU A 16 13.71 3.83 -7.02
N ASN A 17 14.66 3.19 -6.33
CA ASN A 17 15.99 3.74 -6.04
C ASN A 17 17.11 2.87 -6.64
N PRO A 18 17.34 2.92 -7.95
CA PRO A 18 18.37 2.08 -8.61
C PRO A 18 19.79 2.39 -8.14
N ASP A 19 20.09 3.63 -7.82
CA ASP A 19 21.40 4.02 -7.29
C ASP A 19 21.63 3.47 -5.87
N GLY A 20 20.58 3.49 -5.05
CA GLY A 20 20.61 2.91 -3.72
C GLY A 20 20.74 1.39 -3.75
N ASP A 21 20.12 0.71 -4.71
CA ASP A 21 20.27 -0.73 -4.91
C ASP A 21 21.74 -1.08 -5.20
N VAL A 22 22.36 -0.38 -6.13
CA VAL A 22 23.79 -0.57 -6.46
C VAL A 22 24.72 -0.24 -5.29
N ALA A 23 24.42 0.84 -4.56
CA ALA A 23 25.24 1.30 -3.42
C ALA A 23 24.94 0.56 -2.11
N ASN A 24 23.91 -0.31 -2.09
CA ASN A 24 23.38 -0.96 -0.91
C ASN A 24 23.03 0.06 0.20
N THR A 25 22.30 1.10 -0.16
CA THR A 25 21.83 2.14 0.74
C THR A 25 20.35 2.43 0.53
N ARG A 26 19.66 2.75 1.62
CA ARG A 26 18.25 3.18 1.59
C ARG A 26 18.09 4.56 0.97
N ALA A 27 19.01 5.46 1.25
CA ALA A 27 18.92 6.85 0.81
C ALA A 27 19.20 7.00 -0.68
N LEU A 28 18.53 7.97 -1.30
CA LEU A 28 18.87 8.49 -2.63
C LEU A 28 20.26 9.15 -2.63
N ALA A 29 20.79 9.48 -3.79
CA ALA A 29 22.12 10.06 -3.96
C ALA A 29 22.33 11.36 -3.13
N ASN A 30 21.27 12.08 -2.82
CA ASN A 30 21.29 13.28 -1.98
C ASN A 30 21.04 13.03 -0.48
N GLY A 31 20.96 11.78 -0.05
CA GLY A 31 20.76 11.41 1.35
C GLY A 31 19.30 11.38 1.82
N ILE A 32 18.33 11.64 0.95
CA ILE A 32 16.90 11.60 1.29
C ILE A 32 16.37 10.17 1.14
N ASP A 33 15.54 9.74 2.08
CA ASP A 33 14.78 8.51 1.99
C ASP A 33 13.59 8.71 1.03
N PRO A 34 13.49 7.96 -0.08
CA PRO A 34 12.39 8.14 -1.03
C PRO A 34 11.02 7.90 -0.40
N ASN A 35 10.90 6.93 0.52
CA ASN A 35 9.65 6.69 1.24
C ASN A 35 9.40 7.70 2.39
N ARG A 36 9.95 8.90 2.28
CA ARG A 36 9.65 10.09 3.09
C ARG A 36 9.40 11.30 2.21
N ASP A 37 9.41 11.12 0.89
CA ASP A 37 9.42 12.21 -0.09
C ASP A 37 8.22 12.20 -1.05
N THR A 38 7.34 11.18 -1.00
CA THR A 38 6.30 10.99 -2.01
C THR A 38 5.36 12.18 -2.15
N SER A 39 4.97 12.84 -1.06
CA SER A 39 4.17 14.06 -1.12
C SER A 39 4.99 15.32 -1.44
N TYR A 40 6.25 15.34 -1.06
CA TYR A 40 7.13 16.50 -1.30
C TYR A 40 7.70 16.51 -2.71
N GLN A 41 7.94 15.33 -3.30
CA GLN A 41 8.45 15.17 -4.66
C GLN A 41 9.73 15.98 -4.94
N ALA A 42 10.59 16.07 -3.94
CA ALA A 42 11.85 16.79 -4.06
C ALA A 42 12.81 16.09 -5.04
N ASN A 43 12.69 14.77 -5.15
CA ASN A 43 13.55 13.92 -5.96
C ASN A 43 12.88 13.46 -7.26
N PRO A 44 13.66 13.19 -8.33
CA PRO A 44 13.10 12.69 -9.58
C PRO A 44 12.42 11.33 -9.42
N GLU A 45 12.94 10.44 -8.57
CA GLU A 45 12.42 9.10 -8.29
C GLU A 45 10.99 9.20 -7.73
N THR A 46 10.80 9.98 -6.69
CA THR A 46 9.49 10.17 -6.06
C THR A 46 8.51 10.92 -6.95
N ARG A 47 9.01 11.85 -7.80
CA ARG A 47 8.16 12.48 -8.84
C ARG A 47 7.65 11.47 -9.87
N ILE A 48 8.46 10.47 -10.21
CA ILE A 48 8.04 9.39 -11.13
C ILE A 48 6.95 8.56 -10.49
N VAL A 49 7.15 8.09 -9.26
CA VAL A 49 6.16 7.28 -8.52
C VAL A 49 4.86 8.05 -8.33
N ALA A 50 4.92 9.27 -7.80
CA ALA A 50 3.74 10.12 -7.65
C ALA A 50 3.06 10.41 -8.99
N GLY A 51 3.84 10.62 -10.05
CA GLY A 51 3.35 10.80 -11.41
C GLY A 51 2.61 9.57 -11.96
N LEU A 52 3.09 8.37 -11.66
CA LEU A 52 2.41 7.11 -12.01
C LEU A 52 1.10 6.96 -11.23
N ILE A 53 1.11 7.21 -9.93
CA ILE A 53 -0.08 7.21 -9.08
C ILE A 53 -1.13 8.17 -9.64
N ASN A 54 -0.75 9.42 -9.89
CA ASN A 54 -1.65 10.45 -10.39
C ASN A 54 -2.19 10.15 -11.80
N LYS A 55 -1.33 9.63 -12.69
CA LYS A 55 -1.71 9.34 -14.08
C LYS A 55 -2.66 8.16 -14.20
N TRP A 56 -2.35 7.07 -13.51
CA TRP A 56 -3.09 5.83 -13.65
C TRP A 56 -4.18 5.67 -12.59
N ASN A 57 -4.01 6.34 -11.47
CA ASN A 57 -4.92 6.32 -10.35
C ASN A 57 -5.39 4.87 -10.05
N PRO A 58 -4.47 3.94 -9.70
CA PRO A 58 -4.78 2.51 -9.58
C PRO A 58 -5.79 2.24 -8.47
N ILE A 59 -6.50 1.14 -8.52
CA ILE A 59 -7.44 0.76 -7.45
C ILE A 59 -6.70 0.32 -6.18
N ALA A 60 -5.53 -0.26 -6.33
CA ALA A 60 -4.64 -0.62 -5.24
C ALA A 60 -3.18 -0.39 -5.61
N LEU A 61 -2.37 -0.14 -4.61
CA LEU A 61 -0.91 -0.05 -4.68
C LEU A 61 -0.31 -0.97 -3.64
N TYR A 62 0.64 -1.79 -4.03
CA TYR A 62 1.40 -2.68 -3.15
C TYR A 62 2.87 -2.30 -3.21
N ASP A 63 3.34 -1.70 -2.13
CA ASP A 63 4.71 -1.24 -1.94
C ASP A 63 5.47 -2.30 -1.14
N ILE A 64 6.41 -2.99 -1.78
CA ILE A 64 7.11 -4.12 -1.19
C ILE A 64 8.38 -3.63 -0.54
N HIS A 65 8.45 -3.80 0.75
CA HIS A 65 9.53 -3.37 1.62
C HIS A 65 10.22 -4.56 2.32
N GLY A 66 11.25 -4.26 3.05
CA GLY A 66 12.00 -5.10 3.96
C GLY A 66 13.31 -4.41 4.37
N PHE A 67 14.06 -4.87 5.36
CA PHE A 67 13.70 -6.13 6.02
C PHE A 67 13.45 -5.81 7.48
N VAL A 68 12.34 -6.29 8.01
CA VAL A 68 11.98 -6.16 9.42
C VAL A 68 11.87 -7.56 10.04
N LYS A 69 11.72 -7.64 11.34
CA LYS A 69 11.68 -8.94 12.02
C LYS A 69 10.47 -9.78 11.62
N ASP A 70 9.31 -9.14 11.47
CA ASP A 70 8.04 -9.81 11.30
C ASP A 70 7.47 -9.59 9.89
N PHE A 71 6.63 -10.50 9.43
CA PHE A 71 5.91 -10.32 8.17
C PHE A 71 4.72 -9.39 8.41
N LEU A 72 4.81 -8.16 7.90
CA LEU A 72 3.81 -7.13 8.10
C LEU A 72 3.06 -6.82 6.82
N ILE A 73 1.74 -6.63 6.94
CA ILE A 73 0.91 -6.01 5.91
C ILE A 73 0.29 -4.78 6.55
N GLU A 74 0.73 -3.64 6.10
CA GLU A 74 0.24 -2.37 6.58
C GLU A 74 -0.88 -1.85 5.68
N PRO A 75 -2.16 -2.16 5.98
CA PRO A 75 -3.15 -1.19 5.66
C PRO A 75 -2.84 -0.02 6.58
N ALA A 76 -2.90 1.17 6.11
CA ALA A 76 -2.97 2.27 7.03
C ALA A 76 -4.13 1.98 7.97
N THR A 77 -3.84 1.91 9.21
CA THR A 77 -4.86 1.94 10.24
C THR A 77 -5.64 3.23 10.07
N PRO A 78 -6.87 3.30 10.56
CA PRO A 78 -7.67 4.49 10.39
C PRO A 78 -6.84 5.69 10.79
N PRO A 79 -6.36 6.46 9.84
CA PRO A 79 -5.69 7.68 10.18
C PRO A 79 -6.76 8.56 10.76
N HIS A 80 -6.42 9.21 11.84
CA HIS A 80 -7.23 10.25 12.44
C HIS A 80 -7.18 11.54 11.60
N ASP A 81 -7.05 11.38 10.29
CA ASP A 81 -7.03 12.47 9.33
C ASP A 81 -8.31 12.41 8.48
N PRO A 82 -9.15 13.45 8.50
CA PRO A 82 -10.42 13.47 7.79
C PRO A 82 -10.30 13.31 6.27
N ASN A 83 -9.12 13.55 5.70
CA ASN A 83 -8.91 13.43 4.26
C ASN A 83 -8.72 11.98 3.77
N PHE A 84 -8.64 11.00 4.68
CA PHE A 84 -8.51 9.60 4.29
C PHE A 84 -9.81 8.92 3.91
N GLU A 85 -10.95 9.50 4.27
CA GLU A 85 -12.25 8.88 4.02
C GLU A 85 -12.31 7.45 4.58
N TYR A 86 -11.96 7.33 5.83
CA TYR A 86 -11.75 6.06 6.54
C TYR A 86 -12.91 5.09 6.39
N ASP A 87 -14.14 5.56 6.55
CA ASP A 87 -15.35 4.76 6.45
C ASP A 87 -15.54 4.11 5.06
N LEU A 88 -15.00 4.72 4.00
CA LEU A 88 -15.02 4.17 2.65
C LEU A 88 -13.90 3.15 2.42
N LEU A 89 -12.69 3.43 2.92
CA LEU A 89 -11.48 2.68 2.56
C LEU A 89 -11.19 1.53 3.53
N SER A 90 -11.37 1.71 4.84
CA SER A 90 -10.82 0.84 5.89
C SER A 90 -11.22 -0.61 5.75
N LYS A 91 -12.50 -0.88 5.49
CA LYS A 91 -12.98 -2.27 5.37
C LYS A 91 -12.29 -3.02 4.24
N ASN A 92 -12.19 -2.39 3.07
CA ASN A 92 -11.58 -3.02 1.91
C ASN A 92 -10.07 -3.14 2.07
N MET A 93 -9.43 -2.18 2.74
CA MET A 93 -8.00 -2.25 3.07
C MET A 93 -7.71 -3.41 4.01
N LEU A 94 -8.45 -3.51 5.11
CA LEU A 94 -8.26 -4.57 6.10
C LEU A 94 -8.49 -5.97 5.50
N GLU A 95 -9.57 -6.15 4.75
CA GLU A 95 -9.85 -7.42 4.07
C GLU A 95 -8.76 -7.77 3.04
N ASN A 96 -8.30 -6.79 2.27
CA ASN A 96 -7.20 -6.99 1.33
C ASN A 96 -5.91 -7.41 2.05
N ALA A 97 -5.54 -6.72 3.13
CA ALA A 97 -4.38 -7.07 3.95
C ALA A 97 -4.47 -8.49 4.52
N HIS A 98 -5.65 -8.90 5.00
CA HIS A 98 -5.86 -10.27 5.45
C HIS A 98 -5.71 -11.31 4.32
N HIS A 99 -6.19 -11.01 3.12
CA HIS A 99 -5.97 -11.88 1.95
C HIS A 99 -4.48 -11.98 1.61
N MET A 100 -3.76 -10.87 1.66
CA MET A 100 -2.32 -10.83 1.42
C MET A 100 -1.56 -11.63 2.48
N GLY A 101 -1.79 -11.36 3.76
CA GLY A 101 -1.11 -12.03 4.86
C GLY A 101 -1.34 -13.53 4.88
N ARG A 102 -2.60 -13.98 4.75
CA ARG A 102 -2.94 -15.41 4.68
C ARG A 102 -2.27 -16.11 3.50
N ALA A 103 -2.24 -15.48 2.33
CA ALA A 103 -1.60 -16.07 1.16
C ALA A 103 -0.08 -16.16 1.32
N GLY A 104 0.57 -15.15 1.92
CA GLY A 104 1.98 -15.16 2.22
C GLY A 104 2.35 -16.28 3.21
N VAL A 105 1.63 -16.38 4.32
CA VAL A 105 1.83 -17.42 5.34
C VAL A 105 1.59 -18.82 4.77
N ALA A 106 0.51 -19.03 4.04
CA ALA A 106 0.17 -20.35 3.48
C ALA A 106 1.19 -20.89 2.48
N ASN A 107 2.07 -20.05 1.94
CA ASN A 107 3.01 -20.41 0.89
C ASN A 107 4.49 -20.17 1.26
N SER A 108 4.79 -19.93 2.53
CA SER A 108 6.15 -19.74 3.04
C SER A 108 6.36 -20.50 4.35
N LYS A 109 7.54 -20.32 4.96
CA LYS A 109 7.83 -20.90 6.29
C LYS A 109 7.25 -20.09 7.45
N TYR A 110 6.72 -18.90 7.19
CA TYR A 110 6.18 -18.03 8.23
C TYR A 110 4.82 -18.56 8.69
N ASP A 111 4.57 -18.52 9.98
CA ASP A 111 3.37 -19.05 10.63
C ASP A 111 2.35 -17.98 10.99
N HIS A 112 2.73 -16.71 10.91
CA HIS A 112 1.86 -15.57 11.17
C HIS A 112 2.24 -14.36 10.33
N TYR A 113 1.34 -13.40 10.27
CA TYR A 113 1.55 -12.04 9.78
C TYR A 113 0.92 -11.06 10.76
N ILE A 114 1.42 -9.83 10.74
CA ILE A 114 0.96 -8.75 11.61
C ILE A 114 0.32 -7.65 10.76
N ILE A 115 -0.76 -7.09 11.26
CA ILE A 115 -1.33 -5.83 10.78
C ILE A 115 -1.02 -4.78 11.84
N PRO A 116 -0.08 -3.85 11.57
CA PRO A 116 0.33 -2.84 12.54
C PRO A 116 -0.84 -2.02 13.11
N LYS A 117 -0.65 -1.48 14.28
CA LYS A 117 -1.58 -0.78 15.16
C LYS A 117 -2.57 -1.68 15.87
N LEU A 118 -3.05 -2.76 15.28
CA LEU A 118 -3.83 -3.75 16.04
C LEU A 118 -2.91 -4.57 16.96
N ASP A 119 -1.68 -4.82 16.50
CA ASP A 119 -0.73 -5.72 17.13
C ASP A 119 0.46 -5.00 17.80
N TRP A 120 0.73 -3.74 17.45
CA TRP A 120 1.81 -2.95 18.04
C TRP A 120 1.29 -2.01 19.13
N GLY A 121 1.94 -2.05 20.30
CA GLY A 121 1.54 -1.24 21.45
C GLY A 121 1.69 0.27 21.24
N ASP A 122 2.67 0.68 20.44
CA ASP A 122 2.95 2.10 20.18
C ASP A 122 2.14 2.67 19.01
N GLY A 123 1.40 1.81 18.29
CA GLY A 123 0.69 2.18 17.09
C GLY A 123 1.64 2.49 15.93
N TRP A 124 1.08 2.91 14.82
CA TRP A 124 1.78 3.27 13.59
C TRP A 124 1.39 4.68 13.18
N ASP A 125 2.36 5.54 12.89
CA ASP A 125 2.07 6.88 12.33
C ASP A 125 1.75 6.74 10.84
N ASP A 126 0.52 6.52 10.54
CA ASP A 126 0.00 6.19 9.22
C ASP A 126 -0.60 7.37 8.47
N SER A 127 -0.57 8.57 9.05
CA SER A 127 -1.08 9.78 8.40
C SER A 127 -0.03 10.55 7.59
N PHE A 128 1.23 10.16 7.67
CA PHE A 128 2.31 10.86 7.00
C PHE A 128 2.33 10.58 5.49
N SER A 129 1.92 11.58 4.71
CA SER A 129 1.82 11.50 3.25
C SER A 129 3.16 11.37 2.50
N GLY A 130 4.28 11.46 3.20
CA GLY A 130 5.60 11.14 2.66
C GLY A 130 5.80 9.66 2.37
N TYR A 131 5.03 8.77 3.03
CA TYR A 131 5.01 7.33 2.71
C TYR A 131 4.23 7.08 1.42
N THR A 132 4.75 6.24 0.54
CA THR A 132 4.13 5.95 -0.76
C THR A 132 2.74 5.35 -0.63
N GLY A 133 2.56 4.36 0.26
CA GLY A 133 1.25 3.75 0.52
C GLY A 133 0.22 4.76 1.05
N VAL A 134 0.63 5.62 1.99
CA VAL A 134 -0.22 6.66 2.57
C VAL A 134 -0.56 7.73 1.53
N TYR A 135 0.41 8.18 0.75
CA TYR A 135 0.16 9.10 -0.36
C TYR A 135 -0.90 8.55 -1.33
N ALA A 136 -0.81 7.26 -1.67
CA ALA A 136 -1.81 6.61 -2.51
C ALA A 136 -3.22 6.66 -1.89
N MET A 137 -3.33 6.52 -0.57
CA MET A 137 -4.63 6.56 0.12
C MET A 137 -5.32 7.91 0.03
N TYR A 138 -4.57 9.02 0.02
CA TYR A 138 -5.13 10.35 -0.23
C TYR A 138 -5.76 10.50 -1.63
N HIS A 139 -5.53 9.54 -2.50
CA HIS A 139 -6.16 9.43 -3.83
C HIS A 139 -7.28 8.37 -3.88
N GLY A 140 -7.74 7.87 -2.74
CA GLY A 140 -8.76 6.81 -2.68
C GLY A 140 -8.27 5.44 -3.15
N ILE A 141 -6.97 5.20 -3.08
CA ILE A 141 -6.31 3.96 -3.49
C ILE A 141 -6.12 3.07 -2.26
N LEU A 142 -6.33 1.77 -2.39
CA LEU A 142 -5.96 0.80 -1.35
C LEU A 142 -4.43 0.67 -1.33
N GLY A 143 -3.77 1.53 -0.55
CA GLY A 143 -2.31 1.57 -0.41
C GLY A 143 -1.84 0.63 0.68
N HIS A 144 -0.97 -0.31 0.34
CA HIS A 144 -0.39 -1.24 1.31
C HIS A 144 1.12 -1.23 1.22
N THR A 145 1.77 -1.20 2.37
CA THR A 145 3.18 -1.54 2.53
C THR A 145 3.28 -3.00 3.00
N VAL A 146 4.08 -3.78 2.34
CA VAL A 146 4.33 -5.19 2.67
C VAL A 146 5.77 -5.33 3.13
N GLU A 147 5.97 -5.49 4.43
CA GLU A 147 7.29 -5.70 5.02
C GLU A 147 7.62 -7.18 5.07
N ILE A 148 8.61 -7.60 4.27
CA ILE A 148 9.10 -8.99 4.32
C ILE A 148 10.22 -9.13 5.34
N PRO A 149 10.28 -10.26 6.11
CA PRO A 149 11.14 -10.33 7.31
C PRO A 149 12.63 -10.31 7.04
N GLU A 150 13.09 -10.96 6.00
CA GLU A 150 14.51 -11.22 5.73
C GLU A 150 14.79 -11.24 4.23
N GLY A 151 16.04 -10.98 3.83
CA GLY A 151 16.50 -11.09 2.45
C GLY A 151 16.72 -12.53 2.00
N ASN A 152 15.74 -13.40 2.11
CA ASN A 152 15.85 -14.82 1.74
C ASN A 152 14.67 -15.33 0.91
N GLN A 153 14.80 -16.55 0.37
CA GLN A 153 13.80 -17.14 -0.51
C GLN A 153 12.41 -17.28 0.13
N GLU A 154 12.32 -17.52 1.42
CA GLU A 154 11.03 -17.67 2.10
C GLU A 154 10.32 -16.32 2.25
N SER A 155 11.07 -15.25 2.53
CA SER A 155 10.53 -13.89 2.54
C SER A 155 10.05 -13.46 1.16
N TYR A 156 10.82 -13.74 0.11
CA TYR A 156 10.42 -13.44 -1.26
C TYR A 156 9.16 -14.22 -1.67
N LYS A 157 9.02 -15.48 -1.25
CA LYS A 157 7.78 -16.25 -1.44
C LYS A 157 6.61 -15.62 -0.70
N ALA A 158 6.81 -15.23 0.57
CA ALA A 158 5.76 -14.58 1.35
C ALA A 158 5.27 -13.32 0.67
N GLY A 159 6.16 -12.41 0.27
CA GLY A 159 5.83 -11.17 -0.44
C GLY A 159 5.14 -11.43 -1.79
N TYR A 160 5.68 -12.35 -2.58
CA TYR A 160 5.09 -12.74 -3.87
C TYR A 160 3.65 -13.25 -3.70
N HIS A 161 3.43 -14.17 -2.76
CA HIS A 161 2.10 -14.72 -2.51
C HIS A 161 1.16 -13.70 -1.84
N ALA A 162 1.70 -12.76 -1.05
CA ALA A 162 0.92 -11.66 -0.53
C ALA A 162 0.31 -10.83 -1.67
N VAL A 163 1.13 -10.44 -2.65
CA VAL A 163 0.64 -9.70 -3.82
C VAL A 163 -0.44 -10.48 -4.57
N LEU A 164 -0.23 -11.79 -4.78
CA LEU A 164 -1.25 -12.65 -5.41
C LEU A 164 -2.53 -12.75 -4.58
N GLY A 165 -2.42 -12.80 -3.27
CA GLY A 165 -3.55 -12.77 -2.33
C GLY A 165 -4.35 -11.48 -2.46
N GLY A 166 -3.67 -10.35 -2.51
CA GLY A 166 -4.29 -9.04 -2.73
C GLY A 166 -5.01 -8.96 -4.08
N ILE A 167 -4.36 -9.37 -5.16
CA ILE A 167 -4.97 -9.43 -6.50
C ILE A 167 -6.20 -10.35 -6.49
N SER A 168 -6.14 -11.48 -5.79
CA SER A 168 -7.27 -12.39 -5.64
C SER A 168 -8.46 -11.70 -4.97
N TYR A 169 -8.23 -10.95 -3.91
CA TYR A 169 -9.27 -10.15 -3.26
C TYR A 169 -9.89 -9.13 -4.22
N LEU A 170 -9.08 -8.32 -4.88
CA LEU A 170 -9.57 -7.30 -5.82
C LEU A 170 -10.40 -7.91 -6.97
N SER A 171 -10.09 -9.15 -7.35
CA SER A 171 -10.78 -9.84 -8.44
C SER A 171 -12.16 -10.38 -8.09
N GLN A 172 -12.52 -10.44 -6.81
CA GLN A 172 -13.80 -10.97 -6.35
C GLN A 172 -14.96 -10.06 -6.79
N ASP A 173 -14.82 -8.75 -6.55
CA ASP A 173 -15.83 -7.76 -6.94
C ASP A 173 -15.19 -6.44 -7.35
N PRO A 174 -14.65 -6.34 -8.57
CA PRO A 174 -14.06 -5.09 -9.07
C PRO A 174 -15.05 -3.92 -9.13
N ASN A 175 -16.32 -4.20 -9.34
CA ASN A 175 -17.34 -3.15 -9.46
C ASN A 175 -17.58 -2.47 -8.11
N LYS A 176 -17.61 -3.23 -7.02
CA LYS A 176 -17.72 -2.69 -5.67
C LYS A 176 -16.53 -1.78 -5.31
N LEU A 177 -15.34 -2.17 -5.71
CA LEU A 177 -14.15 -1.34 -5.49
C LEU A 177 -14.18 -0.05 -6.32
N MET A 178 -14.69 -0.11 -7.54
CA MET A 178 -14.91 1.09 -8.34
C MET A 178 -15.99 2.01 -7.76
N GLU A 179 -17.06 1.45 -7.21
CA GLU A 179 -18.09 2.20 -6.50
C GLU A 179 -17.52 2.90 -5.26
N MET A 180 -16.76 2.20 -4.44
CA MET A 180 -16.04 2.79 -3.30
C MET A 180 -15.22 4.01 -3.73
N ARG A 181 -14.48 3.88 -4.81
CA ARG A 181 -13.64 4.95 -5.34
C ARG A 181 -14.43 6.11 -5.90
N LEU A 182 -15.50 5.85 -6.62
CA LEU A 182 -16.39 6.91 -7.09
C LEU A 182 -16.99 7.69 -5.92
N ASN A 183 -17.38 6.99 -4.85
CA ASN A 183 -17.90 7.62 -3.64
C ASN A 183 -16.85 8.48 -2.95
N PHE A 184 -15.57 8.05 -2.94
CA PHE A 184 -14.47 8.85 -2.44
C PHE A 184 -14.39 10.21 -3.16
N TYR A 185 -14.39 10.22 -4.49
CA TYR A 185 -14.33 11.48 -5.25
C TYR A 185 -15.63 12.30 -5.15
N LEU A 186 -16.78 11.65 -5.16
CA LEU A 186 -18.08 12.34 -5.01
C LEU A 186 -18.19 13.04 -3.67
N ARG A 187 -17.66 12.42 -2.61
CA ARG A 187 -17.61 13.03 -1.28
C ARG A 187 -16.81 14.32 -1.29
N GLY A 188 -15.61 14.30 -1.86
CA GLY A 188 -14.78 15.50 -1.99
C GLY A 188 -15.44 16.59 -2.85
N ILE A 189 -16.05 16.23 -3.99
CA ILE A 189 -16.78 17.17 -4.85
C ILE A 189 -17.97 17.80 -4.11
N ASN A 190 -18.71 17.00 -3.36
CA ASN A 190 -19.88 17.42 -2.63
C ASN A 190 -19.55 18.05 -1.27
N LYS A 191 -18.27 18.07 -0.87
CA LYS A 191 -17.78 18.57 0.43
C LYS A 191 -18.51 17.92 1.61
N VAL A 192 -18.67 16.62 1.55
CA VAL A 192 -19.25 15.81 2.63
C VAL A 192 -18.10 15.25 3.47
N GLU A 193 -18.11 15.51 4.76
CA GLU A 193 -17.11 15.00 5.69
C GLU A 193 -17.35 13.52 6.03
N ASP A 194 -16.27 12.79 6.35
CA ASP A 194 -16.37 11.46 6.93
C ASP A 194 -17.05 11.56 8.30
N PRO A 195 -18.21 10.90 8.52
CA PRO A 195 -18.89 10.95 9.79
C PRO A 195 -18.12 10.31 10.95
N LYS A 196 -17.04 9.59 10.65
CA LYS A 196 -16.16 8.95 11.64
C LYS A 196 -14.80 9.63 11.76
N ALA A 197 -14.54 10.68 11.01
CA ALA A 197 -13.36 11.48 11.21
C ALA A 197 -13.43 12.09 12.63
N GLU A 198 -12.47 11.77 13.45
CA GLU A 198 -12.31 12.41 14.76
C GLU A 198 -11.72 13.81 14.54
N ASN A 199 -12.44 14.81 15.00
CA ASN A 199 -11.98 16.21 15.00
C ASN A 199 -10.99 16.44 16.14
#